data_b1249c42636223ba0a2095e099212d0b
#
_entry.id   b1249c42636223ba0a2095e099212d0b
#
_cell.length_a   1.000
_cell.length_b   1.000
_cell.length_c   1.000
_cell.angle_alpha   90.00
_cell.angle_beta   90.00
_cell.angle_gamma   90.00
#
_symmetry.space_group_name_H-M   'P 1'
#
loop_
_entity.id
_entity.type
_entity.pdbx_description
1 polymer ?
#
loop_
_entity_poly.entity_id
_entity_poly.type
_entity_poly.pdbx_seq_one_letter_code
_entity_poly.pdbx_strand_id
1 'polypeptide(L)'
;MEQHDPFGFVGLTYDDVMLLPGHTDVIPSEADTSSLLTRRIRLSSPLISSAMDTVTEARMAIAMARNGGLGVLHRNLSIDDQAAFVDKVKRSESGMITNPVTTTQQATLAEVDALCGQFRISGVPVIEDDGTLVGIVTNRDMRFIEPEDMDSTLVRDVMTVMPLITARVGIDRDGAIALLNKHKIEKLPLVDDEGKLIGLITVKDFEKTDQYPNATKDDEGRLRVGAAIGFFGDAWERAERLRDAGVDVIVVDTANGESAGVIDIVRRLKADSSFDAIDVIGGNVATRAGAQALIDAGVDAVKVGVGPGSICTTRVVAGVGVPQVTAVYEASLAAKPAGIPVIADGGLQYSGDIAKALVAGADTVMLGSLLAGTDESPGDLIFLNGKQFKSYRGMGSLGAMQTRGKKTSYSRDRYFQADVPSDDQLIPEGIEGQVPYRGPVSTVMYQLLGGLRQSMFYTGARTIEELQMKGKFVRITAAGLKESHPHDIQMVVEAPNYRR
;
A
#
# COMPACT_ATOMS: atom_id res chain seq x y z
N MET A 1 -44.39 17.60 -13.17
CA MET A 1 -43.47 16.48 -13.00
C MET A 1 -42.60 16.46 -14.25
N GLU A 2 -41.34 16.89 -14.16
CA GLU A 2 -40.38 16.64 -15.24
C GLU A 2 -40.31 15.12 -15.44
N GLN A 3 -40.47 14.72 -16.69
CA GLN A 3 -40.38 13.30 -17.08
C GLN A 3 -38.95 12.85 -16.77
N HIS A 4 -38.78 12.05 -15.75
CA HIS A 4 -37.48 11.49 -15.40
C HIS A 4 -37.03 10.54 -16.53
N ASP A 5 -36.03 10.97 -17.32
CA ASP A 5 -35.40 10.10 -18.32
C ASP A 5 -34.52 9.11 -17.59
N PRO A 6 -34.81 7.78 -17.57
CA PRO A 6 -33.97 6.79 -16.91
C PRO A 6 -32.68 6.50 -17.70
N PHE A 7 -32.54 6.99 -18.93
CA PHE A 7 -31.37 6.80 -19.77
C PHE A 7 -30.42 8.00 -19.62
N GLY A 8 -29.28 7.77 -19.00
CA GLY A 8 -28.26 8.78 -18.82
C GLY A 8 -27.29 8.87 -20.02
N PHE A 9 -26.05 9.18 -19.74
CA PHE A 9 -24.97 9.28 -20.71
C PHE A 9 -24.34 7.91 -21.05
N VAL A 10 -23.59 7.84 -22.16
CA VAL A 10 -22.80 6.67 -22.52
C VAL A 10 -21.56 6.61 -21.64
N GLY A 11 -21.44 5.56 -20.83
CA GLY A 11 -20.25 5.30 -20.02
C GLY A 11 -19.13 4.65 -20.85
N LEU A 12 -17.88 5.08 -20.62
CA LEU A 12 -16.70 4.61 -21.31
C LEU A 12 -15.74 3.92 -20.33
N THR A 13 -15.17 2.79 -20.75
CA THR A 13 -14.08 2.10 -20.04
C THR A 13 -12.73 2.32 -20.75
N TYR A 14 -11.63 1.75 -20.21
CA TYR A 14 -10.31 1.91 -20.80
C TYR A 14 -10.21 1.40 -22.24
N ASP A 15 -10.97 0.36 -22.57
CA ASP A 15 -10.98 -0.25 -23.91
C ASP A 15 -11.79 0.56 -24.94
N ASP A 16 -12.55 1.56 -24.52
CA ASP A 16 -13.33 2.42 -25.39
C ASP A 16 -12.58 3.66 -25.89
N VAL A 17 -11.39 3.91 -25.36
CA VAL A 17 -10.63 5.14 -25.63
C VAL A 17 -9.15 4.88 -25.85
N MET A 18 -8.53 5.77 -26.66
CA MET A 18 -7.07 5.90 -26.80
C MET A 18 -6.65 7.34 -26.57
N LEU A 19 -5.41 7.54 -26.15
CA LEU A 19 -4.79 8.87 -26.08
C LEU A 19 -4.29 9.28 -27.45
N LEU A 20 -4.57 10.52 -27.85
CA LEU A 20 -4.02 11.09 -29.06
C LEU A 20 -2.55 11.46 -28.86
N PRO A 21 -1.65 11.10 -29.79
CA PRO A 21 -0.28 11.57 -29.72
C PRO A 21 -0.21 13.09 -30.01
N GLY A 22 0.76 13.75 -29.39
CA GLY A 22 1.02 15.18 -29.55
C GLY A 22 2.47 15.49 -29.87
N HIS A 23 2.78 16.77 -30.04
CA HIS A 23 4.16 17.22 -30.13
C HIS A 23 4.87 16.97 -28.80
N THR A 24 6.12 16.52 -28.86
CA THR A 24 6.92 16.24 -27.67
C THR A 24 8.37 16.72 -27.80
N ASP A 25 8.89 17.23 -26.72
CA ASP A 25 10.31 17.48 -26.46
C ASP A 25 10.76 16.75 -25.18
N VAL A 26 9.91 15.82 -24.67
CA VAL A 26 10.14 15.05 -23.45
C VAL A 26 10.85 13.74 -23.78
N ILE A 27 11.83 13.37 -22.99
CA ILE A 27 12.45 12.05 -23.02
C ILE A 27 11.81 11.19 -21.92
N PRO A 28 11.41 9.94 -22.19
CA PRO A 28 10.70 9.11 -21.19
C PRO A 28 11.39 9.00 -19.83
N SER A 29 12.74 8.99 -19.79
CA SER A 29 13.52 8.94 -18.55
C SER A 29 13.45 10.23 -17.72
N GLU A 30 13.09 11.37 -18.33
CA GLU A 30 12.96 12.67 -17.67
C GLU A 30 11.53 12.96 -17.19
N ALA A 31 10.56 12.13 -17.57
CA ALA A 31 9.19 12.31 -17.16
C ALA A 31 9.02 12.03 -15.66
N ASP A 32 8.53 13.02 -14.93
CA ASP A 32 8.22 12.92 -13.50
C ASP A 32 6.84 12.25 -13.31
N THR A 33 6.85 11.05 -12.74
CA THR A 33 5.64 10.30 -12.44
C THR A 33 5.09 10.54 -11.03
N SER A 34 5.68 11.49 -10.29
CA SER A 34 5.20 11.81 -8.94
C SER A 34 3.80 12.41 -8.98
N SER A 35 2.97 12.05 -8.00
CA SER A 35 1.60 12.53 -7.90
C SER A 35 1.10 12.54 -6.46
N LEU A 36 0.00 13.26 -6.20
CA LEU A 36 -0.63 13.30 -4.89
C LEU A 36 -1.50 12.05 -4.66
N LEU A 37 -1.26 11.36 -3.55
CA LEU A 37 -2.17 10.33 -3.04
C LEU A 37 -3.31 10.96 -2.25
N THR A 38 -2.96 11.89 -1.39
CA THR A 38 -3.85 12.68 -0.54
C THR A 38 -3.42 14.14 -0.62
N ARG A 39 -4.13 15.04 0.06
CA ARG A 39 -3.71 16.45 0.13
C ARG A 39 -2.30 16.65 0.68
N ARG A 40 -1.81 15.75 1.53
CA ARG A 40 -0.52 15.87 2.23
C ARG A 40 0.55 14.89 1.76
N ILE A 41 0.17 13.77 1.17
CA ILE A 41 1.09 12.70 0.80
C ILE A 41 1.29 12.69 -0.70
N ARG A 42 2.55 12.90 -1.12
CA ARG A 42 2.98 12.73 -2.52
C ARG A 42 3.71 11.40 -2.67
N LEU A 43 3.43 10.70 -3.74
CA LEU A 43 4.12 9.47 -4.15
C LEU A 43 5.04 9.77 -5.32
N SER A 44 6.24 9.17 -5.36
CA SER A 44 7.13 9.24 -6.53
C SER A 44 6.59 8.38 -7.68
N SER A 45 5.74 7.41 -7.37
CA SER A 45 5.10 6.45 -8.26
C SER A 45 3.60 6.46 -7.99
N PRO A 46 2.71 6.78 -8.95
CA PRO A 46 1.29 6.95 -8.71
C PRO A 46 0.55 5.60 -8.58
N LEU A 47 1.22 4.58 -8.01
CA LEU A 47 0.75 3.20 -7.91
C LEU A 47 0.48 2.82 -6.45
N ILE A 48 -0.71 2.26 -6.20
CA ILE A 48 -1.15 1.80 -4.87
C ILE A 48 -1.55 0.33 -4.98
N SER A 49 -1.18 -0.51 -4.01
CA SER A 49 -1.70 -1.89 -3.96
C SER A 49 -3.00 -1.98 -3.18
N SER A 50 -3.96 -2.76 -3.72
CA SER A 50 -5.32 -2.86 -3.19
C SER A 50 -5.38 -3.56 -1.84
N ALA A 51 -6.34 -3.16 -1.01
CA ALA A 51 -6.66 -3.74 0.28
C ALA A 51 -7.37 -5.10 0.15
N MET A 52 -6.68 -6.10 -0.41
CA MET A 52 -7.21 -7.45 -0.66
C MET A 52 -6.30 -8.49 -0.01
N ASP A 53 -6.91 -9.54 0.55
CA ASP A 53 -6.20 -10.59 1.29
C ASP A 53 -5.33 -11.52 0.41
N THR A 54 -5.39 -11.33 -0.91
CA THR A 54 -4.51 -11.96 -1.90
C THR A 54 -3.58 -10.96 -2.60
N VAL A 55 -3.50 -9.70 -2.12
CA VAL A 55 -2.65 -8.65 -2.71
C VAL A 55 -1.74 -8.01 -1.67
N THR A 56 -2.28 -7.41 -0.61
CA THR A 56 -1.50 -6.53 0.26
C THR A 56 -1.50 -6.95 1.72
N GLU A 57 -0.41 -7.56 2.12
CA GLU A 57 0.05 -7.67 3.50
C GLU A 57 1.37 -6.91 3.68
N ALA A 58 2.03 -7.05 4.84
CA ALA A 58 3.22 -6.28 5.18
C ALA A 58 4.35 -6.37 4.14
N ARG A 59 4.59 -7.54 3.51
CA ARG A 59 5.63 -7.71 2.47
C ARG A 59 5.37 -6.84 1.26
N MET A 60 4.13 -6.87 0.75
CA MET A 60 3.72 -6.03 -0.38
C MET A 60 3.75 -4.55 -0.01
N ALA A 61 3.25 -4.16 1.16
CA ALA A 61 3.26 -2.76 1.59
C ALA A 61 4.67 -2.19 1.67
N ILE A 62 5.63 -2.94 2.22
CA ILE A 62 7.05 -2.58 2.24
C ILE A 62 7.59 -2.39 0.82
N ALA A 63 7.35 -3.36 -0.06
CA ALA A 63 7.89 -3.32 -1.42
C ALA A 63 7.27 -2.18 -2.24
N MET A 64 5.97 -1.91 -2.10
CA MET A 64 5.31 -0.77 -2.73
C MET A 64 5.90 0.55 -2.28
N ALA A 65 6.05 0.76 -0.96
CA ALA A 65 6.61 1.99 -0.42
C ALA A 65 8.08 2.19 -0.85
N ARG A 66 8.91 1.14 -0.88
CA ARG A 66 10.29 1.17 -1.39
C ARG A 66 10.39 1.63 -2.84
N ASN A 67 9.42 1.24 -3.66
CA ASN A 67 9.36 1.63 -5.05
C ASN A 67 8.56 2.92 -5.30
N GLY A 68 8.36 3.73 -4.28
CA GLY A 68 7.75 5.06 -4.38
C GLY A 68 6.23 5.10 -4.45
N GLY A 69 5.56 3.95 -4.30
CA GLY A 69 4.11 3.81 -4.21
C GLY A 69 3.63 3.71 -2.76
N LEU A 70 2.43 3.15 -2.55
CA LEU A 70 1.89 2.87 -1.22
C LEU A 70 1.15 1.53 -1.21
N GLY A 71 1.31 0.74 -0.14
CA GLY A 71 0.49 -0.44 0.11
C GLY A 71 -0.65 -0.13 1.07
N VAL A 72 -1.86 -0.63 0.76
CA VAL A 72 -3.00 -0.56 1.68
C VAL A 72 -3.29 -1.95 2.24
N LEU A 73 -3.04 -2.14 3.52
CA LEU A 73 -3.26 -3.39 4.24
C LEU A 73 -4.76 -3.72 4.28
N HIS A 74 -5.09 -4.97 3.93
CA HIS A 74 -6.48 -5.43 3.99
C HIS A 74 -6.97 -5.60 5.43
N ARG A 75 -8.29 -5.56 5.62
CA ARG A 75 -8.94 -5.72 6.94
C ARG A 75 -9.54 -7.09 7.21
N ASN A 76 -9.34 -8.07 6.32
CA ASN A 76 -9.78 -9.45 6.56
C ASN A 76 -8.83 -10.18 7.52
N LEU A 77 -8.55 -9.54 8.64
CA LEU A 77 -7.64 -9.88 9.72
C LEU A 77 -8.23 -9.43 11.06
N SER A 78 -7.75 -9.99 12.15
CA SER A 78 -8.01 -9.41 13.47
C SER A 78 -7.43 -7.98 13.56
N ILE A 79 -7.94 -7.17 14.48
CA ILE A 79 -7.45 -5.81 14.70
C ILE A 79 -5.95 -5.84 15.03
N ASP A 80 -5.54 -6.75 15.91
CA ASP A 80 -4.15 -6.87 16.35
C ASP A 80 -3.21 -7.37 15.23
N ASP A 81 -3.64 -8.32 14.40
CA ASP A 81 -2.84 -8.79 13.27
C ASP A 81 -2.62 -7.68 12.23
N GLN A 82 -3.66 -6.86 11.95
CA GLN A 82 -3.52 -5.74 11.02
C GLN A 82 -2.61 -4.66 11.58
N ALA A 83 -2.73 -4.33 12.87
CA ALA A 83 -1.86 -3.38 13.55
C ALA A 83 -0.38 -3.88 13.59
N ALA A 84 -0.18 -5.19 13.81
CA ALA A 84 1.15 -5.80 13.73
C ALA A 84 1.76 -5.69 12.32
N PHE A 85 0.96 -5.73 11.26
CA PHE A 85 1.44 -5.47 9.91
C PHE A 85 1.86 -4.00 9.71
N VAL A 86 1.11 -3.04 10.26
CA VAL A 86 1.52 -1.62 10.26
C VAL A 86 2.87 -1.46 10.96
N ASP A 87 3.01 -1.95 12.20
CA ASP A 87 4.25 -1.89 12.96
C ASP A 87 5.43 -2.52 12.18
N LYS A 88 5.20 -3.66 11.53
CA LYS A 88 6.22 -4.31 10.70
C LYS A 88 6.67 -3.46 9.51
N VAL A 89 5.76 -2.73 8.86
CA VAL A 89 6.10 -1.81 7.77
C VAL A 89 6.90 -0.64 8.33
N LYS A 90 6.44 -0.03 9.41
CA LYS A 90 7.11 1.12 10.05
C LYS A 90 8.54 0.80 10.51
N ARG A 91 8.75 -0.40 11.06
CA ARG A 91 10.08 -0.87 11.49
C ARG A 91 10.97 -1.37 10.36
N SER A 92 10.45 -1.59 9.15
CA SER A 92 11.24 -2.14 8.04
C SER A 92 12.30 -1.19 7.51
N GLU A 93 12.08 0.10 7.63
CA GLU A 93 13.04 1.17 7.35
C GLU A 93 12.80 2.34 8.32
N SER A 94 13.84 2.68 9.04
CA SER A 94 13.92 3.91 9.80
C SER A 94 15.33 4.44 9.62
N GLY A 95 15.49 5.69 9.20
CA GLY A 95 16.82 6.33 9.18
C GLY A 95 17.42 6.43 10.59
N MET A 96 16.56 6.38 11.60
CA MET A 96 16.85 6.27 13.01
C MET A 96 15.70 5.47 13.64
N ILE A 97 16.01 4.39 14.33
CA ILE A 97 15.00 3.63 15.09
C ILE A 97 14.73 4.41 16.38
N THR A 98 13.61 5.13 16.46
CA THR A 98 13.22 5.97 17.62
C THR A 98 12.70 5.16 18.78
N ASN A 99 12.45 3.96 18.82
CA ASN A 99 12.15 3.07 19.95
C ASN A 99 12.73 1.71 19.62
N PRO A 100 14.06 1.54 19.77
CA PRO A 100 14.71 0.27 19.45
C PRO A 100 14.20 -0.81 20.39
N VAL A 101 14.14 -2.03 19.88
CA VAL A 101 13.93 -3.21 20.72
C VAL A 101 15.11 -3.27 21.69
N THR A 102 14.84 -3.36 22.98
CA THR A 102 15.83 -3.38 24.05
C THR A 102 15.70 -4.66 24.88
N THR A 103 16.72 -4.95 25.66
CA THR A 103 16.73 -6.02 26.64
C THR A 103 17.36 -5.52 27.94
N THR A 104 17.32 -6.33 28.97
CA THR A 104 17.98 -6.04 30.27
C THR A 104 19.19 -6.94 30.50
N GLN A 105 20.04 -6.59 31.47
CA GLN A 105 21.20 -7.39 31.84
C GLN A 105 20.82 -8.78 32.36
N GLN A 106 19.62 -8.92 32.92
CA GLN A 106 19.10 -10.14 33.54
C GLN A 106 18.40 -11.09 32.57
N ALA A 107 18.09 -10.62 31.33
CA ALA A 107 17.50 -11.46 30.30
C ALA A 107 18.43 -12.60 29.90
N THR A 108 17.86 -13.73 29.45
CA THR A 108 18.63 -14.86 28.92
C THR A 108 18.98 -14.64 27.44
N LEU A 109 19.98 -15.34 26.94
CA LEU A 109 20.33 -15.27 25.51
C LEU A 109 19.26 -15.89 24.63
N ALA A 110 18.51 -16.88 25.13
CA ALA A 110 17.36 -17.45 24.42
C ALA A 110 16.27 -16.40 24.19
N GLU A 111 15.97 -15.55 25.18
CA GLU A 111 15.05 -14.44 25.04
C GLU A 111 15.54 -13.42 24.00
N VAL A 112 16.82 -13.09 23.99
CA VAL A 112 17.42 -12.18 23.00
C VAL A 112 17.40 -12.79 21.61
N ASP A 113 17.70 -14.07 21.44
CA ASP A 113 17.65 -14.76 20.15
C ASP A 113 16.22 -14.79 19.61
N ALA A 114 15.22 -15.04 20.47
CA ALA A 114 13.81 -14.95 20.11
C ALA A 114 13.42 -13.54 19.63
N LEU A 115 13.86 -12.48 20.34
CA LEU A 115 13.68 -11.09 19.92
C LEU A 115 14.35 -10.81 18.57
N CYS A 116 15.60 -11.25 18.40
CA CYS A 116 16.35 -11.10 17.15
C CYS A 116 15.63 -11.81 15.98
N GLY A 117 15.11 -13.02 16.21
CA GLY A 117 14.32 -13.78 15.23
C GLY A 117 13.00 -13.11 14.89
N GLN A 118 12.24 -12.69 15.91
CA GLN A 118 10.94 -12.03 15.75
C GLN A 118 11.05 -10.72 14.95
N PHE A 119 12.01 -9.88 15.31
CA PHE A 119 12.21 -8.56 14.69
C PHE A 119 13.21 -8.56 13.54
N ARG A 120 13.85 -9.69 13.22
CA ARG A 120 14.90 -9.84 12.19
C ARG A 120 16.04 -8.84 12.35
N ILE A 121 16.47 -8.64 13.59
CA ILE A 121 17.58 -7.77 13.98
C ILE A 121 18.78 -8.61 14.40
N SER A 122 19.98 -8.02 14.35
CA SER A 122 21.23 -8.71 14.64
C SER A 122 21.89 -8.27 15.96
N GLY A 123 21.14 -7.58 16.80
CA GLY A 123 21.61 -7.13 18.11
C GLY A 123 20.71 -6.09 18.72
N VAL A 124 20.74 -6.02 20.04
CA VAL A 124 19.78 -5.33 20.89
C VAL A 124 20.55 -4.48 21.91
N PRO A 125 20.24 -3.17 22.07
CA PRO A 125 20.75 -2.37 23.18
C PRO A 125 20.26 -2.93 24.51
N VAL A 126 21.12 -2.87 25.51
CA VAL A 126 20.83 -3.29 26.88
C VAL A 126 20.65 -2.06 27.75
N ILE A 127 19.50 -1.96 28.42
CA ILE A 127 19.14 -0.81 29.26
C ILE A 127 18.79 -1.24 30.69
N GLU A 128 18.86 -0.29 31.60
CA GLU A 128 18.29 -0.39 32.95
C GLU A 128 16.80 -0.04 32.91
N ASP A 129 16.11 -0.28 34.05
CA ASP A 129 14.68 -0.01 34.19
C ASP A 129 14.32 1.48 33.97
N ASP A 130 15.26 2.39 34.19
CA ASP A 130 15.06 3.84 33.95
C ASP A 130 15.34 4.28 32.51
N GLY A 131 15.72 3.33 31.63
CA GLY A 131 16.04 3.56 30.21
C GLY A 131 17.51 3.91 29.94
N THR A 132 18.38 3.93 30.96
CA THR A 132 19.83 4.21 30.82
C THR A 132 20.49 3.10 30.00
N LEU A 133 21.28 3.48 28.99
CA LEU A 133 22.02 2.53 28.16
C LEU A 133 23.24 2.00 28.93
N VAL A 134 23.35 0.68 29.11
CA VAL A 134 24.43 0.01 29.85
C VAL A 134 25.27 -0.92 28.98
N GLY A 135 24.80 -1.28 27.79
CA GLY A 135 25.54 -2.16 26.91
C GLY A 135 24.81 -2.42 25.60
N ILE A 136 25.38 -3.36 24.82
CA ILE A 136 24.77 -3.90 23.63
C ILE A 136 25.10 -5.38 23.50
N VAL A 137 24.12 -6.21 23.09
CA VAL A 137 24.31 -7.62 22.78
C VAL A 137 23.96 -7.88 21.34
N THR A 138 24.77 -8.64 20.62
CA THR A 138 24.63 -8.91 19.19
C THR A 138 24.72 -10.40 18.88
N ASN A 139 24.29 -10.83 17.70
CA ASN A 139 24.47 -12.21 17.24
C ASN A 139 25.94 -12.66 17.23
N ARG A 140 26.88 -11.70 17.18
CA ARG A 140 28.33 -12.00 17.28
C ARG A 140 28.71 -12.47 18.67
N ASP A 141 28.12 -11.86 19.69
CA ASP A 141 28.38 -12.18 21.09
C ASP A 141 27.78 -13.55 21.49
N MET A 142 26.68 -13.94 20.84
CA MET A 142 25.97 -15.21 21.08
C MET A 142 26.49 -16.38 20.22
N ARG A 143 27.33 -16.11 19.21
CA ARG A 143 27.71 -17.08 18.16
C ARG A 143 28.37 -18.36 18.66
N PHE A 144 29.08 -18.28 19.76
CA PHE A 144 29.88 -19.40 20.30
C PHE A 144 29.27 -19.99 21.58
N ILE A 145 28.03 -19.61 21.92
CA ILE A 145 27.28 -20.19 23.03
C ILE A 145 26.54 -21.44 22.50
N GLU A 146 26.70 -22.55 23.20
CA GLU A 146 26.01 -23.79 22.82
C GLU A 146 24.49 -23.64 23.04
N PRO A 147 23.65 -24.27 22.21
CA PRO A 147 22.18 -24.13 22.30
C PRO A 147 21.63 -24.50 23.69
N GLU A 148 22.21 -25.45 24.38
CA GLU A 148 21.83 -25.90 25.74
C GLU A 148 22.13 -24.87 26.83
N ASP A 149 23.06 -23.94 26.59
CA ASP A 149 23.46 -22.89 27.54
C ASP A 149 22.71 -21.57 27.30
N MET A 150 21.95 -21.42 26.22
CA MET A 150 21.26 -20.19 25.88
C MET A 150 20.22 -19.76 26.93
N ASP A 151 19.53 -20.71 27.55
CA ASP A 151 18.52 -20.46 28.59
C ASP A 151 19.15 -20.11 29.96
N SER A 152 20.42 -20.49 30.18
CA SER A 152 21.11 -20.28 31.46
C SER A 152 22.07 -19.10 31.45
N THR A 153 22.57 -18.70 30.27
CA THR A 153 23.51 -17.58 30.13
C THR A 153 22.75 -16.25 30.08
N LEU A 154 23.15 -15.32 30.93
CA LEU A 154 22.55 -13.99 31.01
C LEU A 154 23.24 -13.01 30.06
N VAL A 155 22.49 -12.02 29.60
CA VAL A 155 22.98 -10.95 28.71
C VAL A 155 24.23 -10.27 29.30
N ARG A 156 24.23 -9.98 30.59
CA ARG A 156 25.38 -9.35 31.29
C ARG A 156 26.70 -10.09 31.16
N ASP A 157 26.64 -11.41 30.91
CA ASP A 157 27.84 -12.26 30.89
C ASP A 157 28.57 -12.21 29.55
N VAL A 158 27.85 -11.75 28.47
CA VAL A 158 28.38 -11.72 27.09
C VAL A 158 28.28 -10.36 26.40
N MET A 159 27.47 -9.44 26.90
CA MET A 159 27.26 -8.13 26.27
C MET A 159 28.53 -7.29 26.21
N THR A 160 28.63 -6.42 25.22
CA THR A 160 29.62 -5.33 25.25
C THR A 160 29.11 -4.24 26.19
N VAL A 161 29.83 -3.99 27.27
CA VAL A 161 29.49 -3.01 28.32
C VAL A 161 29.92 -1.58 27.94
N MET A 162 29.39 -0.60 28.65
CA MET A 162 29.87 0.80 28.53
C MET A 162 31.38 0.91 28.90
N PRO A 163 32.13 1.85 28.25
CA PRO A 163 31.67 2.89 27.35
C PRO A 163 31.47 2.39 25.90
N LEU A 164 30.28 2.63 25.34
CA LEU A 164 30.00 2.41 23.93
C LEU A 164 30.22 3.68 23.12
N ILE A 165 30.43 3.53 21.81
CA ILE A 165 30.34 4.67 20.88
C ILE A 165 28.87 4.98 20.72
N THR A 166 28.47 6.18 21.14
CA THR A 166 27.11 6.72 21.07
C THR A 166 27.10 8.07 20.33
N ALA A 167 25.93 8.52 19.93
CA ALA A 167 25.74 9.86 19.41
C ALA A 167 24.51 10.52 20.07
N ARG A 168 24.37 11.84 19.87
CA ARG A 168 23.18 12.60 20.30
C ARG A 168 22.09 12.55 19.25
N VAL A 169 20.85 12.72 19.68
CA VAL A 169 19.71 12.91 18.78
C VAL A 169 19.96 14.17 17.92
N GLY A 170 19.66 14.06 16.62
CA GLY A 170 19.89 15.14 15.65
C GLY A 170 21.27 15.07 14.96
N ILE A 171 22.09 14.05 15.21
CA ILE A 171 23.25 13.77 14.38
C ILE A 171 22.84 13.64 12.91
N ASP A 172 23.53 14.33 12.02
CA ASP A 172 23.27 14.19 10.59
C ASP A 172 23.81 12.87 10.03
N ARG A 173 23.39 12.56 8.81
CA ARG A 173 23.76 11.33 8.09
C ARG A 173 25.27 11.15 8.00
N ASP A 174 25.98 12.20 7.60
CA ASP A 174 27.42 12.13 7.35
C ASP A 174 28.21 11.94 8.64
N GLY A 175 27.80 12.60 9.72
CA GLY A 175 28.35 12.41 11.06
C GLY A 175 28.15 11.01 11.59
N ALA A 176 26.95 10.43 11.41
CA ALA A 176 26.66 9.04 11.81
C ALA A 176 27.49 8.05 11.01
N ILE A 177 27.58 8.18 9.69
CA ILE A 177 28.43 7.35 8.83
C ILE A 177 29.91 7.45 9.24
N ALA A 178 30.39 8.67 9.55
CA ALA A 178 31.77 8.89 9.98
C ALA A 178 32.09 8.13 11.28
N LEU A 179 31.17 8.15 12.26
CA LEU A 179 31.32 7.39 13.51
C LEU A 179 31.32 5.88 13.29
N LEU A 180 30.33 5.36 12.53
CA LEU A 180 30.23 3.94 12.21
C LEU A 180 31.50 3.44 11.50
N ASN A 181 32.00 4.18 10.52
CA ASN A 181 33.19 3.81 9.75
C ASN A 181 34.47 3.92 10.57
N LYS A 182 34.65 5.04 11.31
CA LYS A 182 35.84 5.27 12.15
C LYS A 182 36.02 4.17 13.20
N HIS A 183 34.91 3.79 13.83
CA HIS A 183 34.97 2.81 14.94
C HIS A 183 34.67 1.36 14.48
N LYS A 184 34.38 1.15 13.18
CA LYS A 184 34.04 -0.15 12.56
C LYS A 184 32.89 -0.85 13.25
N ILE A 185 31.88 -0.10 13.69
CA ILE A 185 30.68 -0.58 14.32
C ILE A 185 29.51 -0.56 13.33
N GLU A 186 28.56 -1.49 13.51
CA GLU A 186 27.37 -1.60 12.66
C GLU A 186 26.13 -0.91 13.25
N LYS A 187 26.21 -0.56 14.53
CA LYS A 187 25.11 0.00 15.32
C LYS A 187 25.62 1.16 16.16
N LEU A 188 24.92 2.28 16.08
CA LEU A 188 25.23 3.51 16.82
C LEU A 188 24.03 3.89 17.70
N PRO A 189 24.06 3.57 19.00
CA PRO A 189 23.02 4.01 19.92
C PRO A 189 22.99 5.54 20.03
N LEU A 190 21.79 6.10 20.07
CA LEU A 190 21.55 7.51 20.33
C LEU A 190 21.05 7.70 21.75
N VAL A 191 21.72 8.59 22.48
CA VAL A 191 21.39 8.86 23.89
C VAL A 191 21.08 10.34 24.10
N ASP A 192 20.29 10.64 25.14
CA ASP A 192 20.06 11.98 25.64
C ASP A 192 21.21 12.45 26.55
N ASP A 193 21.04 13.60 27.20
CA ASP A 193 22.02 14.19 28.09
C ASP A 193 22.19 13.40 29.39
N GLU A 194 21.17 12.65 29.78
CA GLU A 194 21.16 11.74 30.93
C GLU A 194 21.71 10.35 30.65
N GLY A 195 22.04 10.03 29.38
CA GLY A 195 22.52 8.73 28.95
C GLY A 195 21.42 7.70 28.66
N LYS A 196 20.18 8.12 28.60
CA LYS A 196 19.06 7.24 28.26
C LYS A 196 19.01 6.98 26.77
N LEU A 197 18.67 5.76 26.39
CA LEU A 197 18.56 5.35 25.01
C LEU A 197 17.31 5.98 24.36
N ILE A 198 17.54 6.81 23.33
CA ILE A 198 16.47 7.46 22.56
C ILE A 198 16.29 6.80 21.19
N GLY A 199 17.36 6.23 20.64
CA GLY A 199 17.30 5.63 19.30
C GLY A 199 18.50 4.77 18.97
N LEU A 200 18.46 4.16 17.79
CA LEU A 200 19.53 3.35 17.24
C LEU A 200 19.65 3.61 15.73
N ILE A 201 20.85 3.89 15.25
CA ILE A 201 21.19 3.98 13.82
C ILE A 201 22.01 2.75 13.44
N THR A 202 21.73 2.15 12.29
CA THR A 202 22.51 1.02 11.77
C THR A 202 23.04 1.27 10.36
N VAL A 203 24.13 0.60 9.98
CA VAL A 203 24.69 0.66 8.60
C VAL A 203 23.62 0.26 7.57
N LYS A 204 22.77 -0.74 7.89
CA LYS A 204 21.71 -1.20 7.01
C LYS A 204 20.67 -0.12 6.67
N ASP A 205 20.48 0.87 7.54
CA ASP A 205 19.52 1.94 7.31
C ASP A 205 20.03 2.89 6.20
N PHE A 206 21.33 3.11 6.14
CA PHE A 206 21.97 3.88 5.06
C PHE A 206 21.98 3.11 3.74
N GLU A 207 22.35 1.82 3.76
CA GLU A 207 22.31 0.96 2.56
C GLU A 207 20.92 0.93 1.92
N LYS A 208 19.86 0.80 2.74
CA LYS A 208 18.47 0.81 2.24
C LYS A 208 18.07 2.16 1.67
N THR A 209 18.49 3.27 2.28
CA THR A 209 18.20 4.62 1.77
C THR A 209 18.85 4.83 0.40
N ASP A 210 20.07 4.38 0.21
CA ASP A 210 20.77 4.47 -1.08
C ASP A 210 20.19 3.51 -2.13
N GLN A 211 19.70 2.34 -1.69
CA GLN A 211 19.06 1.36 -2.58
C GLN A 211 17.66 1.81 -3.04
N TYR A 212 16.92 2.56 -2.20
CA TYR A 212 15.55 3.00 -2.46
C TYR A 212 15.39 4.52 -2.33
N PRO A 213 16.03 5.32 -3.22
CA PRO A 213 16.02 6.78 -3.12
C PRO A 213 14.63 7.41 -3.29
N ASN A 214 13.71 6.70 -3.97
CA ASN A 214 12.35 7.17 -4.23
C ASN A 214 11.33 6.61 -3.22
N ALA A 215 11.78 5.96 -2.14
CA ALA A 215 10.87 5.35 -1.18
C ALA A 215 9.92 6.39 -0.55
N THR A 216 8.65 5.97 -0.41
CA THR A 216 7.61 6.80 0.24
C THR A 216 7.80 6.71 1.75
N LYS A 217 8.33 7.79 2.34
CA LYS A 217 8.68 7.89 3.77
C LYS A 217 7.94 9.01 4.47
N ASP A 218 7.75 8.85 5.76
CA ASP A 218 7.30 9.92 6.66
C ASP A 218 8.49 10.81 7.09
N ASP A 219 8.21 11.84 7.89
CA ASP A 219 9.21 12.81 8.34
C ASP A 219 10.25 12.20 9.30
N GLU A 220 9.97 11.01 9.85
CA GLU A 220 10.90 10.23 10.67
C GLU A 220 11.73 9.23 9.84
N GLY A 221 11.57 9.24 8.49
CA GLY A 221 12.27 8.34 7.57
C GLY A 221 11.74 6.92 7.53
N ARG A 222 10.58 6.64 8.14
CA ARG A 222 9.92 5.33 8.12
C ARG A 222 9.04 5.20 6.88
N LEU A 223 8.89 3.98 6.35
CA LEU A 223 7.99 3.75 5.23
C LEU A 223 6.54 4.11 5.58
N ARG A 224 5.86 4.78 4.64
CA ARG A 224 4.42 5.07 4.77
C ARG A 224 3.60 3.84 4.41
N VAL A 225 2.46 3.68 5.11
CA VAL A 225 1.53 2.57 4.92
C VAL A 225 0.10 3.03 5.09
N GLY A 226 -0.79 2.51 4.24
CA GLY A 226 -2.23 2.62 4.40
C GLY A 226 -2.84 1.36 5.00
N ALA A 227 -3.99 1.48 5.67
CA ALA A 227 -4.75 0.35 6.14
C ALA A 227 -6.25 0.57 5.96
N ALA A 228 -6.95 -0.47 5.52
CA ALA A 228 -8.39 -0.43 5.31
C ALA A 228 -9.16 -0.66 6.61
N ILE A 229 -10.25 0.08 6.78
CA ILE A 229 -11.27 -0.16 7.81
C ILE A 229 -12.66 -0.30 7.16
N GLY A 230 -13.62 -0.80 7.93
CA GLY A 230 -15.05 -0.76 7.59
C GLY A 230 -15.70 0.56 7.97
N PHE A 231 -17.04 0.54 8.10
CA PHE A 231 -17.81 1.72 8.47
C PHE A 231 -18.68 1.49 9.71
N PHE A 232 -18.78 0.25 10.21
CA PHE A 232 -19.52 -0.10 11.42
C PHE A 232 -18.83 -1.25 12.18
N GLY A 233 -19.44 -1.75 13.27
CA GLY A 233 -18.89 -2.85 14.07
C GLY A 233 -17.56 -2.46 14.71
N ASP A 234 -16.49 -3.15 14.34
CA ASP A 234 -15.12 -2.95 14.85
C ASP A 234 -14.38 -1.75 14.24
N ALA A 235 -15.00 -1.02 13.32
CA ALA A 235 -14.33 0.01 12.52
C ALA A 235 -13.63 1.09 13.35
N TRP A 236 -14.26 1.54 14.45
CA TRP A 236 -13.65 2.56 15.30
C TRP A 236 -12.49 2.04 16.12
N GLU A 237 -12.68 0.93 16.82
CA GLU A 237 -11.61 0.27 17.59
C GLU A 237 -10.39 -0.07 16.70
N ARG A 238 -10.66 -0.55 15.48
CA ARG A 238 -9.66 -0.81 14.46
C ARG A 238 -8.90 0.46 14.07
N ALA A 239 -9.61 1.56 13.84
CA ALA A 239 -8.98 2.85 13.52
C ALA A 239 -8.05 3.33 14.66
N GLU A 240 -8.50 3.25 15.90
CA GLU A 240 -7.69 3.61 17.08
C GLU A 240 -6.44 2.74 17.18
N ARG A 241 -6.58 1.43 17.02
CA ARG A 241 -5.46 0.49 17.09
C ARG A 241 -4.44 0.68 15.95
N LEU A 242 -4.92 1.01 14.74
CA LEU A 242 -4.07 1.34 13.60
C LEU A 242 -3.34 2.67 13.79
N ARG A 243 -4.01 3.69 14.35
CA ARG A 243 -3.38 4.96 14.75
C ARG A 243 -2.23 4.70 15.72
N ASP A 244 -2.48 3.93 16.77
CA ASP A 244 -1.49 3.63 17.81
C ASP A 244 -0.29 2.83 17.25
N ALA A 245 -0.50 2.06 16.17
CA ALA A 245 0.57 1.39 15.43
C ALA A 245 1.31 2.32 14.45
N GLY A 246 0.85 3.57 14.26
CA GLY A 246 1.51 4.57 13.42
C GLY A 246 1.13 4.52 11.94
N VAL A 247 -0.11 4.14 11.59
CA VAL A 247 -0.60 4.17 10.20
C VAL A 247 -0.60 5.61 9.66
N ASP A 248 -0.24 5.78 8.39
CA ASP A 248 -0.21 7.12 7.75
C ASP A 248 -1.56 7.44 7.07
N VAL A 249 -2.25 6.43 6.58
CA VAL A 249 -3.49 6.57 5.82
C VAL A 249 -4.52 5.54 6.26
N ILE A 250 -5.71 5.98 6.64
CA ILE A 250 -6.87 5.12 6.85
C ILE A 250 -7.74 5.16 5.59
N VAL A 251 -8.08 3.98 5.06
CA VAL A 251 -8.97 3.84 3.91
C VAL A 251 -10.30 3.25 4.38
N VAL A 252 -11.36 4.06 4.35
CA VAL A 252 -12.73 3.57 4.56
C VAL A 252 -13.18 2.88 3.28
N ASP A 253 -13.09 1.55 3.26
CA ASP A 253 -13.14 0.73 2.05
C ASP A 253 -14.44 -0.09 1.99
N THR A 254 -15.35 0.31 1.10
CA THR A 254 -16.69 -0.26 0.95
C THR A 254 -17.11 -0.40 -0.50
N ALA A 255 -18.13 -1.22 -0.76
CA ALA A 255 -18.71 -1.39 -2.10
C ALA A 255 -19.50 -0.15 -2.56
N ASN A 256 -20.05 0.63 -1.60
CA ASN A 256 -20.76 1.89 -1.86
C ASN A 256 -20.36 2.97 -0.84
N GLY A 257 -19.43 3.83 -1.24
CA GLY A 257 -18.89 4.91 -0.41
C GLY A 257 -19.86 6.06 -0.14
N GLU A 258 -20.97 6.17 -0.88
CA GLU A 258 -22.00 7.21 -0.70
C GLU A 258 -23.03 6.82 0.38
N SER A 259 -22.88 5.67 1.05
CA SER A 259 -23.81 5.27 2.11
C SER A 259 -23.65 6.13 3.37
N ALA A 260 -24.75 6.32 4.10
CA ALA A 260 -24.79 7.17 5.32
C ALA A 260 -23.73 6.72 6.34
N GLY A 261 -23.60 5.41 6.59
CA GLY A 261 -22.63 4.90 7.57
C GLY A 261 -21.17 5.18 7.17
N VAL A 262 -20.83 5.19 5.87
CA VAL A 262 -19.50 5.57 5.39
C VAL A 262 -19.25 7.06 5.59
N ILE A 263 -20.22 7.89 5.24
CA ILE A 263 -20.14 9.35 5.47
C ILE A 263 -19.96 9.66 6.97
N ASP A 264 -20.70 8.97 7.83
CA ASP A 264 -20.64 9.19 9.27
C ASP A 264 -19.30 8.79 9.88
N ILE A 265 -18.72 7.64 9.52
CA ILE A 265 -17.40 7.23 10.02
C ILE A 265 -16.29 8.18 9.53
N VAL A 266 -16.36 8.66 8.28
CA VAL A 266 -15.41 9.66 7.77
C VAL A 266 -15.50 10.95 8.58
N ARG A 267 -16.70 11.49 8.79
CA ARG A 267 -16.91 12.70 9.62
C ARG A 267 -16.39 12.52 11.04
N ARG A 268 -16.63 11.36 11.64
CA ARG A 268 -16.18 11.06 12.99
C ARG A 268 -14.65 11.02 13.07
N LEU A 269 -13.96 10.38 12.12
CA LEU A 269 -12.50 10.36 12.05
C LEU A 269 -11.92 11.77 11.88
N LYS A 270 -12.53 12.59 11.02
CA LYS A 270 -12.06 13.96 10.74
C LYS A 270 -12.42 14.96 11.85
N ALA A 271 -13.36 14.64 12.74
CA ALA A 271 -13.71 15.46 13.88
C ALA A 271 -12.88 15.16 15.15
N ASP A 272 -12.19 14.02 15.19
CA ASP A 272 -11.38 13.62 16.34
C ASP A 272 -9.91 14.02 16.11
N SER A 273 -9.42 14.96 16.94
CA SER A 273 -8.05 15.50 16.83
C SER A 273 -6.95 14.45 17.00
N SER A 274 -7.25 13.30 17.60
CA SER A 274 -6.28 12.19 17.70
C SER A 274 -5.92 11.58 16.35
N PHE A 275 -6.71 11.85 15.29
CA PHE A 275 -6.47 11.44 13.92
C PHE A 275 -5.94 12.55 12.99
N ASP A 276 -5.64 13.75 13.49
CA ASP A 276 -5.19 14.88 12.66
C ASP A 276 -3.93 14.59 11.84
N ALA A 277 -3.05 13.72 12.33
CA ALA A 277 -1.84 13.31 11.63
C ALA A 277 -2.10 12.26 10.54
N ILE A 278 -3.29 11.66 10.49
CA ILE A 278 -3.64 10.55 9.60
C ILE A 278 -4.55 11.06 8.48
N ASP A 279 -4.21 10.72 7.23
CA ASP A 279 -5.09 11.02 6.11
C ASP A 279 -6.20 9.98 5.97
N VAL A 280 -7.38 10.42 5.58
CA VAL A 280 -8.56 9.58 5.41
C VAL A 280 -8.96 9.54 3.94
N ILE A 281 -8.96 8.35 3.36
CA ILE A 281 -9.47 8.07 2.02
C ILE A 281 -10.84 7.41 2.14
N GLY A 282 -11.83 7.92 1.42
CA GLY A 282 -13.18 7.33 1.35
C GLY A 282 -13.46 6.69 0.00
N GLY A 283 -14.21 5.59 -0.01
CA GLY A 283 -14.65 4.93 -1.25
C GLY A 283 -15.37 3.58 -1.01
N ASN A 284 -15.85 2.94 -2.13
CA ASN A 284 -15.71 3.41 -3.49
C ASN A 284 -16.96 4.17 -3.94
N VAL A 285 -16.75 5.18 -4.73
CA VAL A 285 -17.83 5.90 -5.42
C VAL A 285 -17.62 5.81 -6.94
N ALA A 286 -18.66 6.15 -7.73
CA ALA A 286 -18.58 6.13 -9.19
C ALA A 286 -19.31 7.32 -9.86
N THR A 287 -19.79 8.26 -9.06
CA THR A 287 -20.56 9.42 -9.50
C THR A 287 -19.97 10.71 -8.93
N ARG A 288 -20.28 11.82 -9.60
CA ARG A 288 -19.94 13.15 -9.10
C ARG A 288 -20.57 13.45 -7.75
N ALA A 289 -21.83 13.04 -7.56
CA ALA A 289 -22.55 13.24 -6.30
C ALA A 289 -21.90 12.44 -5.14
N GLY A 290 -21.56 11.16 -5.39
CA GLY A 290 -20.88 10.35 -4.38
C GLY A 290 -19.50 10.88 -4.02
N ALA A 291 -18.72 11.39 -5.00
CA ALA A 291 -17.47 12.08 -4.73
C ALA A 291 -17.68 13.34 -3.88
N GLN A 292 -18.68 14.17 -4.22
CA GLN A 292 -19.01 15.37 -3.46
C GLN A 292 -19.40 15.05 -2.02
N ALA A 293 -20.21 14.01 -1.80
CA ALA A 293 -20.62 13.60 -0.46
C ALA A 293 -19.44 13.21 0.46
N LEU A 294 -18.43 12.51 -0.11
CA LEU A 294 -17.19 12.19 0.61
C LEU A 294 -16.33 13.43 0.87
N ILE A 295 -16.25 14.35 -0.09
CA ILE A 295 -15.54 15.63 0.06
C ILE A 295 -16.17 16.46 1.17
N ASP A 296 -17.49 16.56 1.20
CA ASP A 296 -18.24 17.28 2.24
C ASP A 296 -18.11 16.61 3.63
N ALA A 297 -17.81 15.32 3.66
CA ALA A 297 -17.46 14.60 4.88
C ALA A 297 -16.03 14.87 5.38
N GLY A 298 -15.15 15.45 4.54
CA GLY A 298 -13.80 15.88 4.90
C GLY A 298 -12.69 14.92 4.52
N VAL A 299 -12.89 14.00 3.56
CA VAL A 299 -11.82 13.09 3.10
C VAL A 299 -10.60 13.82 2.55
N ASP A 300 -9.43 13.19 2.61
CA ASP A 300 -8.18 13.68 2.05
C ASP A 300 -7.92 13.15 0.62
N ALA A 301 -8.65 12.12 0.21
CA ALA A 301 -8.74 11.64 -1.19
C ALA A 301 -10.02 10.83 -1.40
N VAL A 302 -10.48 10.74 -2.65
CA VAL A 302 -11.66 9.96 -3.07
C VAL A 302 -11.21 8.76 -3.88
N LYS A 303 -11.66 7.54 -3.49
CA LYS A 303 -11.39 6.31 -4.21
C LYS A 303 -12.58 5.92 -5.09
N VAL A 304 -12.33 5.72 -6.39
CA VAL A 304 -13.34 5.61 -7.45
C VAL A 304 -13.30 4.27 -8.13
N GLY A 305 -14.44 3.58 -8.16
CA GLY A 305 -14.59 2.32 -8.88
C GLY A 305 -15.67 1.41 -8.29
N VAL A 306 -16.80 1.28 -8.96
CA VAL A 306 -17.87 0.35 -8.60
C VAL A 306 -18.01 -0.69 -9.72
N GLY A 307 -17.54 -1.90 -9.44
CA GLY A 307 -17.62 -3.05 -10.32
C GLY A 307 -16.57 -3.19 -11.43
N PRO A 308 -15.47 -2.39 -11.53
CA PRO A 308 -14.50 -2.54 -12.62
C PRO A 308 -13.47 -3.66 -12.38
N GLY A 309 -13.34 -4.18 -11.17
CA GLY A 309 -12.33 -5.18 -10.83
C GLY A 309 -12.49 -6.48 -11.62
N SER A 310 -11.37 -7.11 -11.99
CA SER A 310 -11.36 -8.34 -12.80
C SER A 310 -12.03 -9.56 -12.13
N ILE A 311 -12.18 -9.52 -10.80
CA ILE A 311 -12.82 -10.56 -9.98
C ILE A 311 -14.18 -10.10 -9.42
N CYS A 312 -14.63 -8.89 -9.77
CA CYS A 312 -15.87 -8.31 -9.27
C CYS A 312 -17.05 -8.74 -10.13
N THR A 313 -18.14 -9.16 -9.51
CA THR A 313 -19.40 -9.51 -10.18
C THR A 313 -20.56 -8.58 -9.81
N THR A 314 -20.32 -7.49 -9.09
CA THR A 314 -21.35 -6.51 -8.67
C THR A 314 -22.22 -6.07 -9.85
N ARG A 315 -21.61 -5.75 -11.01
CA ARG A 315 -22.35 -5.33 -12.21
C ARG A 315 -23.27 -6.41 -12.78
N VAL A 316 -22.93 -7.67 -12.57
CA VAL A 316 -23.73 -8.81 -13.05
C VAL A 316 -24.78 -9.23 -12.01
N VAL A 317 -24.41 -9.24 -10.74
CA VAL A 317 -25.27 -9.70 -9.63
C VAL A 317 -26.27 -8.61 -9.24
N ALA A 318 -25.81 -7.39 -9.04
CA ALA A 318 -26.64 -6.28 -8.59
C ALA A 318 -27.13 -5.38 -9.75
N GLY A 319 -26.54 -5.49 -10.95
CA GLY A 319 -26.87 -4.63 -12.09
C GLY A 319 -26.38 -3.17 -11.92
N VAL A 320 -25.49 -2.91 -10.96
CA VAL A 320 -25.02 -1.56 -10.60
C VAL A 320 -23.54 -1.41 -10.91
N GLY A 321 -23.16 -0.26 -11.46
CA GLY A 321 -21.78 0.11 -11.75
C GLY A 321 -21.67 1.18 -12.82
N VAL A 322 -20.48 1.78 -12.93
CA VAL A 322 -20.18 2.79 -13.97
C VAL A 322 -18.88 2.38 -14.67
N PRO A 323 -18.79 2.44 -16.01
CA PRO A 323 -17.56 2.25 -16.75
C PRO A 323 -16.46 3.21 -16.25
N GLN A 324 -15.23 2.68 -16.07
CA GLN A 324 -14.25 3.28 -15.16
C GLN A 324 -13.70 4.63 -15.61
N VAL A 325 -13.47 4.85 -16.92
CA VAL A 325 -13.02 6.16 -17.43
C VAL A 325 -14.04 7.24 -17.10
N THR A 326 -15.33 6.95 -17.32
CA THR A 326 -16.42 7.86 -17.00
C THR A 326 -16.55 8.08 -15.49
N ALA A 327 -16.46 7.02 -14.68
CA ALA A 327 -16.54 7.15 -13.21
C ALA A 327 -15.43 8.06 -12.65
N VAL A 328 -14.19 7.88 -13.12
CA VAL A 328 -13.04 8.71 -12.74
C VAL A 328 -13.26 10.17 -13.18
N TYR A 329 -13.68 10.38 -14.41
CA TYR A 329 -13.95 11.72 -14.94
C TYR A 329 -15.03 12.45 -14.12
N GLU A 330 -16.18 11.83 -13.90
CA GLU A 330 -17.29 12.40 -13.12
C GLU A 330 -16.87 12.73 -11.68
N ALA A 331 -16.15 11.83 -11.01
CA ALA A 331 -15.64 12.10 -9.67
C ALA A 331 -14.61 13.25 -9.65
N SER A 332 -13.76 13.35 -10.68
CA SER A 332 -12.78 14.42 -10.80
C SER A 332 -13.38 15.81 -10.94
N LEU A 333 -14.58 15.91 -11.53
CA LEU A 333 -15.30 17.19 -11.64
C LEU A 333 -15.73 17.76 -10.28
N ALA A 334 -15.95 16.91 -9.28
CA ALA A 334 -16.18 17.36 -7.91
C ALA A 334 -14.85 17.56 -7.14
N ALA A 335 -13.90 16.66 -7.33
CA ALA A 335 -12.69 16.59 -6.53
C ALA A 335 -11.64 17.67 -6.87
N LYS A 336 -11.41 17.96 -8.15
CA LYS A 336 -10.43 18.98 -8.59
C LYS A 336 -10.69 20.37 -8.04
N PRO A 337 -11.93 20.95 -8.11
CA PRO A 337 -12.20 22.25 -7.53
C PRO A 337 -11.97 22.31 -6.00
N ALA A 338 -12.13 21.18 -5.31
CA ALA A 338 -11.91 21.05 -3.88
C ALA A 338 -10.43 20.77 -3.50
N GLY A 339 -9.54 20.59 -4.47
CA GLY A 339 -8.15 20.22 -4.25
C GLY A 339 -7.99 18.82 -3.62
N ILE A 340 -8.94 17.91 -3.86
CA ILE A 340 -8.95 16.55 -3.34
C ILE A 340 -8.48 15.59 -4.43
N PRO A 341 -7.39 14.80 -4.20
CA PRO A 341 -6.93 13.79 -5.14
C PRO A 341 -7.94 12.66 -5.38
N VAL A 342 -7.90 12.11 -6.59
CA VAL A 342 -8.74 10.99 -7.04
C VAL A 342 -7.88 9.75 -7.25
N ILE A 343 -8.33 8.61 -6.73
CA ILE A 343 -7.70 7.31 -6.89
C ILE A 343 -8.59 6.45 -7.82
N ALA A 344 -8.07 6.07 -8.99
CA ALA A 344 -8.77 5.14 -9.86
C ALA A 344 -8.54 3.69 -9.41
N ASP A 345 -9.57 3.03 -8.89
CA ASP A 345 -9.50 1.69 -8.32
C ASP A 345 -10.19 0.66 -9.22
N GLY A 346 -9.38 -0.20 -9.84
CA GLY A 346 -9.84 -1.34 -10.65
C GLY A 346 -9.97 -1.10 -12.15
N GLY A 347 -10.11 -2.20 -12.88
CA GLY A 347 -10.27 -2.23 -14.34
C GLY A 347 -8.98 -2.12 -15.15
N LEU A 348 -7.84 -1.84 -14.53
CA LEU A 348 -6.55 -1.68 -15.21
C LEU A 348 -5.93 -3.04 -15.55
N GLN A 349 -5.59 -3.23 -16.81
CA GLN A 349 -4.98 -4.47 -17.31
C GLN A 349 -3.55 -4.24 -17.83
N TYR A 350 -3.26 -3.04 -18.34
CA TYR A 350 -1.99 -2.67 -18.94
C TYR A 350 -1.51 -1.30 -18.43
N SER A 351 -0.23 -1.00 -18.65
CA SER A 351 0.35 0.30 -18.30
C SER A 351 -0.33 1.48 -19.02
N GLY A 352 -0.81 1.27 -20.25
CA GLY A 352 -1.57 2.28 -20.98
C GLY A 352 -2.88 2.70 -20.29
N ASP A 353 -3.51 1.78 -19.55
CA ASP A 353 -4.73 2.11 -18.80
C ASP A 353 -4.46 3.05 -17.62
N ILE A 354 -3.25 2.98 -17.04
CA ILE A 354 -2.81 3.94 -16.02
C ILE A 354 -2.81 5.36 -16.59
N ALA A 355 -2.20 5.56 -17.77
CA ALA A 355 -2.20 6.86 -18.43
C ALA A 355 -3.62 7.35 -18.75
N LYS A 356 -4.51 6.45 -19.22
CA LYS A 356 -5.92 6.78 -19.48
C LYS A 356 -6.66 7.17 -18.18
N ALA A 357 -6.42 6.48 -17.06
CA ALA A 357 -6.99 6.82 -15.77
C ALA A 357 -6.55 8.22 -15.29
N LEU A 358 -5.26 8.54 -15.43
CA LEU A 358 -4.71 9.84 -15.06
C LEU A 358 -5.30 10.97 -15.95
N VAL A 359 -5.37 10.77 -17.26
CA VAL A 359 -6.00 11.75 -18.18
C VAL A 359 -7.48 11.91 -17.89
N ALA A 360 -8.18 10.86 -17.45
CA ALA A 360 -9.58 10.96 -17.03
C ALA A 360 -9.75 11.79 -15.74
N GLY A 361 -8.67 12.07 -15.02
CA GLY A 361 -8.67 12.94 -13.86
C GLY A 361 -8.26 12.28 -12.55
N ALA A 362 -7.80 11.03 -12.57
CA ALA A 362 -7.16 10.42 -11.40
C ALA A 362 -5.76 11.01 -11.16
N ASP A 363 -5.35 11.03 -9.91
CA ASP A 363 -4.00 11.40 -9.49
C ASP A 363 -3.13 10.17 -9.25
N THR A 364 -3.75 9.07 -8.78
CA THR A 364 -3.11 7.78 -8.56
C THR A 364 -4.03 6.64 -8.98
N VAL A 365 -3.48 5.43 -9.10
CA VAL A 365 -4.23 4.23 -9.45
C VAL A 365 -4.03 3.12 -8.42
N MET A 366 -5.09 2.38 -8.09
CA MET A 366 -5.04 1.23 -7.21
C MET A 366 -5.08 -0.07 -8.02
N LEU A 367 -4.14 -0.96 -7.75
CA LEU A 367 -3.86 -2.17 -8.53
C LEU A 367 -4.15 -3.43 -7.71
N GLY A 368 -4.97 -4.33 -8.24
CA GLY A 368 -5.25 -5.65 -7.68
C GLY A 368 -4.58 -6.76 -8.50
N SER A 369 -5.21 -7.19 -9.60
CA SER A 369 -4.76 -8.32 -10.43
C SER A 369 -3.34 -8.17 -10.97
N LEU A 370 -2.92 -6.96 -11.30
CA LEU A 370 -1.56 -6.69 -11.79
C LEU A 370 -0.47 -6.99 -10.77
N LEU A 371 -0.79 -6.93 -9.47
CA LEU A 371 0.14 -7.17 -8.37
C LEU A 371 -0.08 -8.52 -7.67
N ALA A 372 -1.26 -9.13 -7.80
CA ALA A 372 -1.61 -10.37 -7.11
C ALA A 372 -0.70 -11.56 -7.46
N GLY A 373 -0.07 -11.56 -8.65
CA GLY A 373 0.85 -12.60 -9.10
C GLY A 373 2.31 -12.38 -8.69
N THR A 374 2.62 -11.38 -7.87
CA THR A 374 4.02 -11.07 -7.49
C THR A 374 4.51 -11.86 -6.27
N ASP A 375 5.82 -11.88 -6.07
CA ASP A 375 6.47 -12.57 -4.93
C ASP A 375 5.95 -12.06 -3.59
N GLU A 376 5.66 -10.77 -3.49
CA GLU A 376 5.30 -10.08 -2.26
C GLU A 376 3.82 -10.18 -1.91
N SER A 377 2.97 -10.58 -2.86
CA SER A 377 1.55 -10.86 -2.57
C SER A 377 1.41 -12.09 -1.67
N PRO A 378 0.35 -12.18 -0.85
CA PRO A 378 0.08 -13.36 -0.02
C PRO A 378 -0.17 -14.63 -0.84
N GLY A 379 0.00 -15.77 -0.18
CA GLY A 379 -0.27 -17.09 -0.76
C GLY A 379 0.94 -17.73 -1.46
N ASP A 380 0.85 -19.03 -1.64
CA ASP A 380 1.89 -19.86 -2.23
C ASP A 380 1.82 -19.90 -3.76
N LEU A 381 2.91 -20.31 -4.40
CA LEU A 381 2.95 -20.59 -5.82
C LEU A 381 2.16 -21.87 -6.13
N ILE A 382 1.32 -21.80 -7.15
CA ILE A 382 0.53 -22.91 -7.68
C ILE A 382 1.13 -23.31 -9.02
N PHE A 383 1.45 -24.59 -9.17
CA PHE A 383 1.95 -25.15 -10.41
C PHE A 383 0.83 -25.87 -11.17
N LEU A 384 0.52 -25.38 -12.38
CA LEU A 384 -0.51 -25.95 -13.24
C LEU A 384 -0.03 -25.96 -14.69
N ASN A 385 -0.04 -27.13 -15.33
CA ASN A 385 0.34 -27.32 -16.74
C ASN A 385 1.71 -26.69 -17.10
N GLY A 386 2.71 -26.82 -16.20
CA GLY A 386 4.06 -26.28 -16.39
C GLY A 386 4.19 -24.77 -16.22
N LYS A 387 3.13 -24.08 -15.80
CA LYS A 387 3.11 -22.64 -15.50
C LYS A 387 2.90 -22.39 -14.02
N GLN A 388 3.37 -21.24 -13.57
CA GLN A 388 3.25 -20.77 -12.19
C GLN A 388 2.11 -19.75 -12.05
N PHE A 389 1.34 -19.88 -10.99
CA PHE A 389 0.20 -19.01 -10.67
C PHE A 389 0.21 -18.66 -9.18
N LYS A 390 -0.57 -17.64 -8.81
CA LYS A 390 -0.94 -17.34 -7.42
C LYS A 390 -2.44 -17.20 -7.30
N SER A 391 -2.99 -17.53 -6.14
CA SER A 391 -4.41 -17.34 -5.83
C SER A 391 -4.76 -15.86 -5.89
N TYR A 392 -5.92 -15.56 -6.46
CA TYR A 392 -6.48 -14.21 -6.48
C TYR A 392 -7.99 -14.28 -6.32
N ARG A 393 -8.54 -13.48 -5.39
CA ARG A 393 -9.99 -13.47 -5.12
C ARG A 393 -10.52 -12.08 -4.82
N GLY A 394 -11.81 -11.88 -5.14
CA GLY A 394 -12.54 -10.70 -4.72
C GLY A 394 -12.85 -10.73 -3.22
N MET A 395 -12.85 -9.56 -2.58
CA MET A 395 -13.26 -9.45 -1.18
C MET A 395 -14.75 -9.78 -0.98
N GLY A 396 -15.58 -9.68 -2.04
CA GLY A 396 -16.95 -10.15 -2.09
C GLY A 396 -17.12 -11.60 -2.56
N SER A 397 -16.05 -12.38 -2.71
CA SER A 397 -16.15 -13.82 -3.01
C SER A 397 -16.65 -14.59 -1.79
N LEU A 398 -17.27 -15.74 -2.04
CA LEU A 398 -17.78 -16.60 -0.98
C LEU A 398 -16.68 -16.96 0.03
N GLY A 399 -15.50 -17.37 -0.47
CA GLY A 399 -14.39 -17.75 0.40
C GLY A 399 -13.75 -16.59 1.17
N ALA A 400 -13.90 -15.32 0.71
CA ALA A 400 -13.48 -14.17 1.50
C ALA A 400 -14.49 -13.81 2.59
N MET A 401 -15.80 -14.02 2.35
CA MET A 401 -16.88 -13.69 3.27
C MET A 401 -17.22 -14.81 4.26
N GLN A 402 -16.86 -16.06 3.97
CA GLN A 402 -17.12 -17.19 4.87
C GLN A 402 -16.22 -17.19 6.09
N THR A 403 -16.81 -17.57 7.23
CA THR A 403 -16.07 -17.84 8.45
C THR A 403 -15.36 -19.20 8.32
N ARG A 404 -14.03 -19.22 8.49
CA ARG A 404 -13.23 -20.47 8.42
C ARG A 404 -12.78 -20.90 9.81
N GLY A 405 -13.45 -21.88 10.37
CA GLY A 405 -13.15 -22.40 11.72
C GLY A 405 -13.37 -21.33 12.80
N LYS A 406 -12.31 -20.98 13.54
CA LYS A 406 -12.37 -19.92 14.57
C LYS A 406 -12.11 -18.50 14.02
N LYS A 407 -11.80 -18.35 12.72
CA LYS A 407 -11.50 -17.04 12.12
C LYS A 407 -12.79 -16.40 11.63
N THR A 408 -13.16 -15.28 12.22
CA THR A 408 -14.27 -14.43 11.77
C THR A 408 -13.89 -13.78 10.43
N SER A 409 -14.81 -13.73 9.48
CA SER A 409 -14.62 -12.93 8.27
C SER A 409 -14.98 -11.48 8.53
N TYR A 410 -14.08 -10.58 8.23
CA TYR A 410 -14.27 -9.13 8.29
C TYR A 410 -14.64 -8.53 6.92
N SER A 411 -14.95 -9.36 5.93
CA SER A 411 -15.25 -8.91 4.57
C SER A 411 -16.74 -8.71 4.29
N ARG A 412 -17.63 -9.28 5.11
CA ARG A 412 -19.11 -9.22 4.91
C ARG A 412 -19.66 -7.81 4.96
N ASP A 413 -19.19 -6.99 5.88
CA ASP A 413 -19.66 -5.61 6.05
C ASP A 413 -19.28 -4.69 4.88
N ARG A 414 -18.19 -4.99 4.15
CA ARG A 414 -17.85 -4.30 2.91
C ARG A 414 -19.00 -4.32 1.89
N TYR A 415 -19.74 -5.43 1.87
CA TYR A 415 -20.88 -5.65 0.98
C TYR A 415 -22.22 -5.55 1.69
N PHE A 416 -22.26 -4.91 2.86
CA PHE A 416 -23.50 -4.70 3.65
C PHE A 416 -24.22 -6.00 4.00
N GLN A 417 -23.49 -7.09 4.24
CA GLN A 417 -24.03 -8.42 4.56
C GLN A 417 -23.58 -8.94 5.95
N ALA A 418 -23.21 -8.05 6.86
CA ALA A 418 -22.77 -8.43 8.20
C ALA A 418 -23.88 -9.05 9.06
N ASP A 419 -25.14 -8.71 8.78
CA ASP A 419 -26.35 -9.20 9.45
C ASP A 419 -26.89 -10.52 8.88
N VAL A 420 -26.28 -11.05 7.80
CA VAL A 420 -26.67 -12.32 7.21
C VAL A 420 -26.31 -13.48 8.16
N PRO A 421 -27.31 -14.27 8.63
CA PRO A 421 -27.11 -15.19 9.75
C PRO A 421 -26.30 -16.44 9.40
N SER A 422 -26.29 -16.87 8.14
CA SER A 422 -25.61 -18.09 7.71
C SER A 422 -24.87 -17.93 6.38
N ASP A 423 -23.79 -18.69 6.18
CA ASP A 423 -22.92 -18.63 5.01
C ASP A 423 -23.62 -18.99 3.70
N ASP A 424 -24.65 -19.85 3.75
CA ASP A 424 -25.45 -20.26 2.59
C ASP A 424 -26.44 -19.19 2.10
N GLN A 425 -26.65 -18.14 2.90
CA GLN A 425 -27.49 -16.99 2.53
C GLN A 425 -26.69 -15.79 2.01
N LEU A 426 -25.35 -15.88 2.01
CA LEU A 426 -24.51 -14.82 1.45
C LEU A 426 -24.72 -14.71 -0.05
N ILE A 427 -24.74 -13.46 -0.55
CA ILE A 427 -24.80 -13.14 -1.98
C ILE A 427 -23.41 -12.66 -2.42
N PRO A 428 -22.61 -13.53 -3.07
CA PRO A 428 -21.27 -13.14 -3.51
C PRO A 428 -21.30 -12.12 -4.65
N GLU A 429 -20.47 -11.10 -4.52
CA GLU A 429 -20.22 -10.10 -5.57
C GLU A 429 -18.78 -10.17 -6.07
N GLY A 430 -18.17 -11.34 -6.03
CA GLY A 430 -16.82 -11.60 -6.48
C GLY A 430 -16.57 -13.09 -6.70
N ILE A 431 -15.56 -13.38 -7.51
CA ILE A 431 -15.10 -14.75 -7.79
C ILE A 431 -13.73 -15.02 -7.18
N GLU A 432 -13.38 -16.30 -7.12
CA GLU A 432 -12.06 -16.81 -6.77
C GLU A 432 -11.40 -17.44 -7.98
N GLY A 433 -10.11 -17.23 -8.14
CA GLY A 433 -9.36 -17.77 -9.26
C GLY A 433 -7.86 -17.68 -9.00
N GLN A 434 -7.11 -17.66 -10.06
CA GLN A 434 -5.65 -17.56 -10.02
C GLN A 434 -5.14 -16.64 -11.13
N VAL A 435 -4.05 -15.96 -10.86
CA VAL A 435 -3.35 -15.09 -11.83
C VAL A 435 -1.97 -15.65 -12.13
N PRO A 436 -1.43 -15.43 -13.33
CA PRO A 436 -0.06 -15.82 -13.66
C PRO A 436 0.95 -15.19 -12.71
N TYR A 437 1.94 -15.97 -12.29
CA TYR A 437 3.08 -15.48 -11.54
C TYR A 437 3.90 -14.47 -12.36
N ARG A 438 4.36 -13.40 -11.70
CA ARG A 438 5.01 -12.25 -12.35
C ARG A 438 6.39 -11.91 -11.80
N GLY A 439 6.90 -12.67 -10.81
CA GLY A 439 8.15 -12.36 -10.12
C GLY A 439 8.05 -11.18 -9.15
N PRO A 440 9.16 -10.50 -8.83
CA PRO A 440 9.19 -9.42 -7.86
C PRO A 440 8.31 -8.23 -8.27
N VAL A 441 7.64 -7.60 -7.30
CA VAL A 441 6.80 -6.41 -7.55
C VAL A 441 7.60 -5.24 -8.14
N SER A 442 8.87 -5.10 -7.78
CA SER A 442 9.75 -4.06 -8.33
C SER A 442 9.87 -4.14 -9.85
N THR A 443 9.97 -5.36 -10.41
CA THR A 443 10.00 -5.58 -11.87
C THR A 443 8.67 -5.19 -12.51
N VAL A 444 7.56 -5.56 -11.90
CA VAL A 444 6.22 -5.21 -12.39
C VAL A 444 6.00 -3.68 -12.37
N MET A 445 6.33 -3.03 -11.26
CA MET A 445 6.23 -1.57 -11.14
C MET A 445 7.12 -0.85 -12.15
N TYR A 446 8.34 -1.32 -12.37
CA TYR A 446 9.24 -0.77 -13.38
C TYR A 446 8.62 -0.78 -14.78
N GLN A 447 8.00 -1.92 -15.18
CA GLN A 447 7.32 -2.04 -16.49
C GLN A 447 6.07 -1.13 -16.57
N LEU A 448 5.28 -1.05 -15.51
CA LEU A 448 4.09 -0.19 -15.47
C LEU A 448 4.46 1.30 -15.57
N LEU A 449 5.47 1.73 -14.80
CA LEU A 449 5.98 3.11 -14.86
C LEU A 449 6.67 3.41 -16.19
N GLY A 450 7.39 2.46 -16.75
CA GLY A 450 7.98 2.57 -18.09
C GLY A 450 6.92 2.84 -19.14
N GLY A 451 5.81 2.09 -19.14
CA GLY A 451 4.68 2.33 -20.04
C GLY A 451 3.98 3.67 -19.82
N LEU A 452 3.85 4.11 -18.56
CA LEU A 452 3.33 5.46 -18.26
C LEU A 452 4.23 6.55 -18.82
N ARG A 453 5.56 6.46 -18.62
CA ARG A 453 6.53 7.40 -19.17
C ARG A 453 6.51 7.44 -20.69
N GLN A 454 6.28 6.30 -21.37
CA GLN A 454 6.07 6.28 -22.81
C GLN A 454 4.81 7.05 -23.22
N SER A 455 3.70 6.91 -22.48
CA SER A 455 2.49 7.69 -22.72
C SER A 455 2.74 9.19 -22.54
N MET A 456 3.50 9.58 -21.51
CA MET A 456 3.90 10.98 -21.27
C MET A 456 4.77 11.53 -22.40
N PHE A 457 5.71 10.72 -22.92
CA PHE A 457 6.47 11.07 -24.11
C PHE A 457 5.54 11.30 -25.32
N TYR A 458 4.65 10.37 -25.64
CA TYR A 458 3.78 10.49 -26.81
C TYR A 458 2.81 11.68 -26.70
N THR A 459 2.45 12.13 -25.50
CA THR A 459 1.56 13.26 -25.27
C THR A 459 2.27 14.58 -25.03
N GLY A 460 3.62 14.57 -24.92
CA GLY A 460 4.45 15.74 -24.64
C GLY A 460 4.30 16.27 -23.21
N ALA A 461 4.03 15.39 -22.23
CA ALA A 461 3.82 15.74 -20.83
C ALA A 461 5.07 15.41 -20.00
N ARG A 462 5.57 16.38 -19.21
CA ARG A 462 6.71 16.19 -18.30
C ARG A 462 6.30 15.71 -16.93
N THR A 463 5.07 16.05 -16.50
CA THR A 463 4.50 15.71 -15.19
C THR A 463 3.11 15.10 -15.37
N ILE A 464 2.57 14.51 -14.30
CA ILE A 464 1.19 13.98 -14.31
C ILE A 464 0.18 15.11 -14.51
N GLU A 465 0.39 16.27 -13.92
CA GLU A 465 -0.49 17.43 -14.11
C GLU A 465 -0.50 17.88 -15.57
N GLU A 466 0.66 17.88 -16.25
CA GLU A 466 0.74 18.17 -17.69
C GLU A 466 0.04 17.08 -18.52
N LEU A 467 0.16 15.81 -18.13
CA LEU A 467 -0.53 14.70 -18.79
C LEU A 467 -2.05 14.87 -18.69
N GLN A 468 -2.57 15.27 -17.54
CA GLN A 468 -3.98 15.57 -17.34
C GLN A 468 -4.46 16.77 -18.19
N MET A 469 -3.63 17.80 -18.37
CA MET A 469 -3.96 19.00 -19.15
C MET A 469 -3.86 18.77 -20.66
N LYS A 470 -2.83 18.07 -21.11
CA LYS A 470 -2.49 17.88 -22.53
C LYS A 470 -3.18 16.65 -23.14
N GLY A 471 -3.44 15.61 -22.33
CA GLY A 471 -4.02 14.35 -22.78
C GLY A 471 -5.41 14.54 -23.37
N LYS A 472 -5.63 13.96 -24.55
CA LYS A 472 -6.93 13.98 -25.23
C LYS A 472 -7.31 12.58 -25.65
N PHE A 473 -8.57 12.22 -25.42
CA PHE A 473 -9.11 10.94 -25.83
C PHE A 473 -9.69 10.98 -27.24
N VAL A 474 -9.48 9.89 -27.97
CA VAL A 474 -10.33 9.48 -29.07
C VAL A 474 -11.12 8.25 -28.63
N ARG A 475 -12.41 8.21 -28.95
CA ARG A 475 -13.25 7.02 -28.78
C ARG A 475 -12.96 6.05 -29.91
N ILE A 476 -12.83 4.78 -29.57
CA ILE A 476 -12.57 3.71 -30.55
C ILE A 476 -13.75 2.74 -30.60
N THR A 477 -13.84 2.00 -31.71
CA THR A 477 -14.81 0.91 -31.89
C THR A 477 -14.20 -0.42 -31.41
N ALA A 478 -15.02 -1.47 -31.28
CA ALA A 478 -14.52 -2.82 -31.05
C ALA A 478 -13.51 -3.29 -32.12
N ALA A 479 -13.64 -2.81 -33.36
CA ALA A 479 -12.65 -3.07 -34.40
C ALA A 479 -11.32 -2.37 -34.13
N GLY A 480 -11.36 -1.11 -33.68
CA GLY A 480 -10.17 -0.36 -33.27
C GLY A 480 -9.49 -0.96 -32.05
N LEU A 481 -10.26 -1.50 -31.09
CA LEU A 481 -9.69 -2.26 -29.97
C LEU A 481 -8.97 -3.51 -30.44
N LYS A 482 -9.55 -4.28 -31.36
CA LYS A 482 -8.90 -5.46 -31.95
C LYS A 482 -7.60 -5.10 -32.69
N GLU A 483 -7.60 -4.00 -33.44
CA GLU A 483 -6.40 -3.47 -34.11
C GLU A 483 -5.29 -3.08 -33.13
N SER A 484 -5.66 -2.61 -31.92
CA SER A 484 -4.73 -2.17 -30.89
C SER A 484 -3.92 -3.32 -30.26
N HIS A 485 -4.40 -4.55 -30.37
CA HIS A 485 -3.68 -5.74 -29.91
C HIS A 485 -2.91 -6.38 -31.08
N PRO A 486 -1.77 -7.04 -30.81
CA PRO A 486 -1.08 -7.85 -31.81
C PRO A 486 -2.04 -8.83 -32.48
N HIS A 487 -2.11 -8.80 -33.81
CA HIS A 487 -2.98 -9.65 -34.62
C HIS A 487 -2.20 -10.20 -35.83
N ASP A 488 -2.70 -11.26 -36.43
CA ASP A 488 -2.10 -11.95 -37.58
C ASP A 488 -0.67 -12.45 -37.34
N ILE A 489 -0.29 -12.70 -36.06
CA ILE A 489 0.98 -13.26 -35.67
C ILE A 489 0.83 -14.23 -34.50
N GLN A 490 1.57 -15.31 -34.49
CA GLN A 490 1.70 -16.20 -33.36
C GLN A 490 2.82 -15.69 -32.44
N MET A 491 2.50 -15.36 -31.20
CA MET A 491 3.49 -14.96 -30.21
C MET A 491 4.34 -16.18 -29.80
N VAL A 492 5.64 -16.12 -30.03
CA VAL A 492 6.60 -17.17 -29.68
C VAL A 492 7.42 -16.83 -28.43
N VAL A 493 7.50 -15.54 -28.08
CA VAL A 493 8.16 -15.03 -26.86
C VAL A 493 7.22 -14.04 -26.19
N GLU A 494 6.91 -14.28 -24.93
CA GLU A 494 6.09 -13.34 -24.13
C GLU A 494 6.88 -12.06 -23.83
N ALA A 495 6.27 -10.90 -24.06
CA ALA A 495 6.84 -9.63 -23.63
C ALA A 495 6.57 -9.42 -22.12
N PRO A 496 7.48 -8.81 -21.37
CA PRO A 496 7.33 -8.63 -19.92
C PRO A 496 6.12 -7.75 -19.55
N ASN A 497 5.69 -6.88 -20.47
CA ASN A 497 4.61 -5.91 -20.30
C ASN A 497 3.34 -6.22 -21.13
N TYR A 498 3.34 -7.33 -21.89
CA TYR A 498 2.18 -7.77 -22.67
C TYR A 498 2.00 -9.29 -22.57
N ARG A 499 0.81 -9.70 -22.11
CA ARG A 499 0.38 -11.11 -22.05
C ARG A 499 -1.06 -11.19 -22.56
N ARG A 500 -1.36 -12.27 -23.28
CA ARG A 500 -2.69 -12.51 -23.86
C ARG A 500 -3.36 -13.69 -23.17
#